data_083cacd90433072f74e4ce25d67e6dd8
#
_entry.id   083cacd90433072f74e4ce25d67e6dd8
#
_cell.length_a   1.000
_cell.length_b   1.000
_cell.length_c   1.000
_cell.angle_alpha   90.00
_cell.angle_beta   90.00
_cell.angle_gamma   90.00
#
_symmetry.space_group_name_H-M   'P 1'
#
loop_
_entity.id
_entity.type
_entity.pdbx_description
1 polymer ?
#
loop_
_entity_poly.entity_id
_entity_poly.type
_entity_poly.pdbx_seq_one_letter_code
_entity_poly.pdbx_strand_id
1 'polypeptide(L)'
;MCYAKWAQVSMHLTNGMTHSCYHPPLHKIDVKEITVNPSALHNTKEKKAERALMLKGERPAGCNYCWKIEDAGARSDRIYRSGEDWAQNARKDIISVLDTGDIEPRYMEVNFNQACNFKCMYCSPHLSTTWEEEINQHGPYNIIGKEGEETKHNDIEYLAKDGLMPLKISNKNNPYVEAFWRWWPTLYKKLEMFRITGGEPLMDANTFKVLDYIYEHPNSWLEVSVTTNLCPPKPELMDKFVDKLKKLEEIQIWKDEERFNPGAGNNWYVNMALKNVAVFVSLDSVGEQAEYIRTGLDFETLNNNVRVLLNETDNTTVTFINTFNALSVTGFKDYLKFILELRREYSMDNQGTKHIPVNCQGMHHPDFVVRPRQRIWFDIPLLRNPAWQAIQILPESFDHYLEEAIEFMKENSDVGNYVGFYDFEIEKAERNLRILQDRSNIDEESLKHNIENFFNYFDQHDERRETDLLTTFPEFRRLAVRRIKPRSQVKFIPKKKKLSVFDLR
;
A
#
# COMPACT_ATOMS: atom_id res chain seq x y z
N MET A 1 23.62 12.81 -1.95
CA MET A 1 23.46 11.39 -1.57
C MET A 1 22.03 11.16 -1.11
N CYS A 2 21.46 9.96 -1.28
CA CYS A 2 20.10 9.60 -0.85
C CYS A 2 20.15 8.28 -0.07
N TYR A 3 19.86 8.26 1.23
CA TYR A 3 19.97 7.05 2.04
C TYR A 3 18.99 5.97 1.61
N ALA A 4 17.80 6.33 1.11
CA ALA A 4 16.86 5.37 0.55
C ALA A 4 17.41 4.59 -0.66
N LYS A 5 18.34 5.16 -1.44
CA LYS A 5 18.98 4.45 -2.56
C LYS A 5 19.85 3.27 -2.08
N TRP A 6 20.35 3.33 -0.86
CA TRP A 6 21.17 2.27 -0.23
C TRP A 6 20.35 1.36 0.68
N ALA A 7 19.50 1.94 1.52
CA ALA A 7 18.91 1.22 2.64
C ALA A 7 17.41 0.92 2.50
N GLN A 8 16.79 1.27 1.35
CA GLN A 8 15.40 0.93 1.05
C GLN A 8 15.30 0.06 -0.21
N VAL A 9 14.37 -0.88 -0.20
CA VAL A 9 14.08 -1.74 -1.36
C VAL A 9 12.61 -2.15 -1.40
N SER A 10 12.04 -2.16 -2.60
CA SER A 10 10.81 -2.87 -2.93
C SER A 10 11.12 -4.02 -3.89
N MET A 11 10.61 -5.21 -3.58
CA MET A 11 10.86 -6.44 -4.32
C MET A 11 9.55 -7.07 -4.78
N HIS A 12 9.44 -7.28 -6.08
CA HIS A 12 8.34 -8.02 -6.70
C HIS A 12 8.83 -9.44 -7.04
N LEU A 13 8.76 -10.34 -6.04
CA LEU A 13 9.29 -11.69 -6.19
C LEU A 13 8.49 -12.54 -7.16
N THR A 14 7.25 -12.15 -7.45
CA THR A 14 6.38 -12.81 -8.45
C THR A 14 6.98 -12.79 -9.85
N ASN A 15 7.61 -11.69 -10.22
CA ASN A 15 8.17 -11.46 -11.55
C ASN A 15 9.68 -11.16 -11.55
N GLY A 16 10.30 -11.09 -10.36
CA GLY A 16 11.73 -10.81 -10.20
C GLY A 16 12.13 -9.38 -10.55
N MET A 17 11.27 -8.42 -10.29
CA MET A 17 11.54 -6.99 -10.46
C MET A 17 11.85 -6.34 -9.11
N THR A 18 12.63 -5.26 -9.13
CA THR A 18 13.00 -4.49 -7.92
C THR A 18 13.22 -3.01 -8.23
N HIS A 19 13.10 -2.19 -7.19
CA HIS A 19 13.54 -0.78 -7.20
C HIS A 19 14.00 -0.37 -5.79
N SER A 20 14.67 0.80 -5.67
CA SER A 20 15.21 1.24 -4.36
C SER A 20 14.16 1.93 -3.49
N CYS A 21 13.35 2.81 -4.09
CA CYS A 21 12.22 3.49 -3.47
C CYS A 21 11.09 3.55 -4.51
N TYR A 22 9.98 4.25 -4.25
CA TYR A 22 8.80 4.24 -5.12
C TYR A 22 8.93 5.02 -6.44
N HIS A 23 10.05 5.74 -6.68
CA HIS A 23 10.20 6.62 -7.84
C HIS A 23 11.02 6.04 -9.01
N PRO A 24 12.12 5.28 -8.77
CA PRO A 24 12.86 4.68 -9.88
C PRO A 24 12.02 3.65 -10.62
N PRO A 25 12.22 3.50 -11.95
CA PRO A 25 11.61 2.41 -12.69
C PRO A 25 11.97 1.04 -12.10
N LEU A 26 11.06 0.10 -12.24
CA LEU A 26 11.33 -1.31 -11.97
C LEU A 26 12.41 -1.83 -12.93
N HIS A 27 13.33 -2.66 -12.42
CA HIS A 27 14.28 -3.37 -13.25
C HIS A 27 14.38 -4.84 -12.83
N LYS A 28 14.80 -5.67 -13.78
CA LYS A 28 14.86 -7.12 -13.60
C LYS A 28 16.06 -7.52 -12.74
N ILE A 29 15.84 -8.44 -11.80
CA ILE A 29 16.88 -9.08 -11.02
C ILE A 29 17.45 -10.25 -11.84
N ASP A 30 18.77 -10.34 -12.00
CA ASP A 30 19.42 -11.46 -12.68
C ASP A 30 19.42 -12.71 -11.79
N VAL A 31 18.80 -13.78 -12.29
CA VAL A 31 18.74 -15.07 -11.59
C VAL A 31 20.13 -15.65 -11.32
N LYS A 32 21.08 -15.40 -12.22
CA LYS A 32 22.48 -15.88 -12.02
C LYS A 32 23.14 -15.19 -10.84
N GLU A 33 22.86 -13.89 -10.62
CA GLU A 33 23.40 -13.15 -9.47
C GLU A 33 22.85 -13.68 -8.16
N ILE A 34 21.53 -13.85 -8.05
CA ILE A 34 20.90 -14.32 -6.81
C ILE A 34 21.22 -15.78 -6.50
N THR A 35 21.57 -16.57 -7.50
CA THR A 35 22.04 -17.97 -7.28
C THR A 35 23.34 -17.99 -6.50
N VAL A 36 24.28 -17.08 -6.83
CA VAL A 36 25.57 -16.94 -6.17
C VAL A 36 25.47 -16.15 -4.87
N ASN A 37 24.83 -15.00 -4.93
CA ASN A 37 24.67 -14.08 -3.79
C ASN A 37 23.19 -13.64 -3.67
N PRO A 38 22.43 -14.17 -2.70
CA PRO A 38 21.02 -13.83 -2.56
C PRO A 38 20.78 -12.35 -2.21
N SER A 39 21.76 -11.62 -1.66
CA SER A 39 21.64 -10.17 -1.43
C SER A 39 21.53 -9.36 -2.72
N ALA A 40 21.84 -9.97 -3.88
CA ALA A 40 21.60 -9.35 -5.19
C ALA A 40 20.13 -9.11 -5.51
N LEU A 41 19.19 -9.63 -4.72
CA LEU A 41 17.79 -9.18 -4.73
C LEU A 41 17.66 -7.65 -4.48
N HIS A 42 18.56 -7.11 -3.66
CA HIS A 42 18.67 -5.68 -3.39
C HIS A 42 19.87 -5.04 -4.08
N ASN A 43 21.03 -5.71 -4.06
CA ASN A 43 22.29 -5.17 -4.52
C ASN A 43 22.56 -5.54 -5.99
N THR A 44 21.58 -5.24 -6.87
CA THR A 44 21.72 -5.46 -8.32
C THR A 44 22.83 -4.60 -8.92
N LYS A 45 23.40 -5.03 -10.05
CA LYS A 45 24.41 -4.24 -10.79
C LYS A 45 23.88 -2.85 -11.13
N GLU A 46 22.60 -2.73 -11.50
CA GLU A 46 21.97 -1.48 -11.84
C GLU A 46 21.93 -0.53 -10.65
N LYS A 47 21.46 -1.00 -9.46
CA LYS A 47 21.47 -0.18 -8.25
C LYS A 47 22.87 0.24 -7.82
N LYS A 48 23.85 -0.65 -7.93
CA LYS A 48 25.24 -0.33 -7.64
C LYS A 48 25.79 0.74 -8.58
N ALA A 49 25.47 0.66 -9.88
CA ALA A 49 25.86 1.69 -10.86
C ALA A 49 25.24 3.05 -10.51
N GLU A 50 23.95 3.09 -10.17
CA GLU A 50 23.28 4.32 -9.76
C GLU A 50 23.85 4.91 -8.44
N ARG A 51 24.21 4.07 -7.47
CA ARG A 51 24.89 4.49 -6.24
C ARG A 51 26.26 5.10 -6.55
N ALA A 52 27.02 4.47 -7.45
CA ALA A 52 28.33 4.98 -7.89
C ALA A 52 28.24 6.36 -8.55
N LEU A 53 27.20 6.61 -9.37
CA LEU A 53 26.93 7.95 -9.95
C LEU A 53 26.66 8.97 -8.84
N MET A 54 25.82 8.64 -7.85
CA MET A 54 25.54 9.55 -6.72
C MET A 54 26.78 9.87 -5.88
N LEU A 55 27.71 8.92 -5.72
CA LEU A 55 28.97 9.16 -5.00
C LEU A 55 29.89 10.13 -5.74
N LYS A 56 29.82 10.16 -7.07
CA LYS A 56 30.53 11.15 -7.91
C LYS A 56 29.85 12.52 -7.97
N GLY A 57 28.68 12.68 -7.30
CA GLY A 57 27.88 13.90 -7.40
C GLY A 57 26.99 13.98 -8.64
N GLU A 58 26.93 12.91 -9.43
CA GLU A 58 26.08 12.82 -10.62
C GLU A 58 24.62 12.48 -10.25
N ARG A 59 23.70 12.74 -11.19
CA ARG A 59 22.24 12.54 -11.02
C ARG A 59 21.79 11.30 -11.80
N PRO A 60 21.58 10.13 -11.17
CA PRO A 60 21.03 8.96 -11.83
C PRO A 60 19.66 9.24 -12.45
N ALA A 61 19.42 8.77 -13.67
CA ALA A 61 18.17 9.00 -14.40
C ALA A 61 16.96 8.41 -13.67
N GLY A 62 17.11 7.27 -12.98
CA GLY A 62 16.05 6.67 -12.17
C GLY A 62 15.56 7.57 -11.02
N CYS A 63 16.28 8.62 -10.66
CA CYS A 63 15.92 9.58 -9.60
C CYS A 63 15.35 10.90 -10.13
N ASN A 64 15.01 10.99 -11.40
CA ASN A 64 14.56 12.24 -12.06
C ASN A 64 13.35 12.88 -11.37
N TYR A 65 12.46 12.10 -10.76
CA TYR A 65 11.35 12.64 -9.98
C TYR A 65 11.83 13.60 -8.89
N CYS A 66 12.77 13.16 -8.06
CA CYS A 66 13.30 13.99 -6.98
C CYS A 66 14.09 15.19 -7.50
N TRP A 67 14.87 15.01 -8.56
CA TRP A 67 15.65 16.09 -9.16
C TRP A 67 14.77 17.21 -9.70
N LYS A 68 13.66 16.87 -10.37
CA LYS A 68 12.70 17.88 -10.88
C LYS A 68 12.07 18.71 -9.75
N ILE A 69 11.75 18.07 -8.62
CA ILE A 69 11.18 18.75 -7.45
C ILE A 69 12.22 19.70 -6.84
N GLU A 70 13.48 19.25 -6.69
CA GLU A 70 14.55 20.06 -6.12
C GLU A 70 14.96 21.22 -7.04
N ASP A 71 14.97 21.00 -8.36
CA ASP A 71 15.22 22.05 -9.35
C ASP A 71 14.11 23.12 -9.38
N ALA A 72 12.87 22.75 -8.97
CA ALA A 72 11.78 23.69 -8.74
C ALA A 72 11.82 24.37 -7.36
N GLY A 73 12.89 24.17 -6.57
CA GLY A 73 13.08 24.79 -5.25
C GLY A 73 12.31 24.13 -4.10
N ALA A 74 11.67 22.96 -4.31
CA ALA A 74 10.93 22.25 -3.30
C ALA A 74 11.73 21.08 -2.69
N ARG A 75 11.30 20.58 -1.52
CA ARG A 75 11.91 19.41 -0.89
C ARG A 75 11.34 18.13 -1.49
N SER A 76 12.23 17.27 -2.01
CA SER A 76 11.87 15.98 -2.59
C SER A 76 11.79 14.86 -1.54
N ASP A 77 11.18 13.74 -1.92
CA ASP A 77 11.17 12.52 -1.10
C ASP A 77 12.57 12.01 -0.76
N ARG A 78 13.57 12.30 -1.59
CA ARG A 78 14.97 11.99 -1.28
C ARG A 78 15.42 12.63 0.03
N ILE A 79 15.00 13.86 0.29
CA ILE A 79 15.33 14.61 1.50
C ILE A 79 14.53 14.05 2.68
N TYR A 80 13.21 13.91 2.53
CA TYR A 80 12.34 13.38 3.59
C TYR A 80 12.73 11.97 4.00
N ARG A 81 12.86 11.04 3.04
CA ARG A 81 13.24 9.65 3.30
C ARG A 81 14.62 9.51 3.94
N SER A 82 15.57 10.36 3.55
CA SER A 82 16.90 10.34 4.19
C SER A 82 16.89 10.87 5.62
N GLY A 83 15.85 11.61 6.01
CA GLY A 83 15.67 12.11 7.39
C GLY A 83 14.96 11.13 8.33
N GLU A 84 14.37 10.05 7.81
CA GLU A 84 13.69 9.04 8.63
C GLU A 84 14.68 8.24 9.48
N ASP A 85 14.26 7.78 10.66
CA ASP A 85 15.11 7.11 11.65
C ASP A 85 15.85 5.90 11.06
N TRP A 86 15.14 5.01 10.35
CA TRP A 86 15.75 3.85 9.71
C TRP A 86 16.87 4.22 8.71
N ALA A 87 16.71 5.35 8.02
CA ALA A 87 17.70 5.84 7.06
C ALA A 87 18.92 6.44 7.78
N GLN A 88 18.68 7.18 8.86
CA GLN A 88 19.76 7.73 9.71
C GLN A 88 20.54 6.60 10.42
N ASN A 89 19.85 5.57 10.90
CA ASN A 89 20.47 4.38 11.50
C ASN A 89 21.34 3.62 10.49
N ALA A 90 20.97 3.59 9.21
CA ALA A 90 21.76 3.00 8.14
C ALA A 90 23.03 3.78 7.78
N ARG A 91 23.19 5.03 8.22
CA ARG A 91 24.26 5.93 7.77
C ARG A 91 25.66 5.33 7.94
N LYS A 92 25.96 4.71 9.10
CA LYS A 92 27.28 4.10 9.36
C LYS A 92 27.52 2.92 8.44
N ASP A 93 26.52 2.06 8.24
CA ASP A 93 26.62 0.90 7.35
C ASP A 93 26.83 1.38 5.90
N ILE A 94 26.12 2.41 5.45
CA ILE A 94 26.29 3.01 4.12
C ILE A 94 27.73 3.51 3.92
N ILE A 95 28.28 4.22 4.89
CA ILE A 95 29.64 4.77 4.80
C ILE A 95 30.68 3.63 4.75
N SER A 96 30.46 2.53 5.48
CA SER A 96 31.39 1.39 5.53
C SER A 96 31.45 0.58 4.25
N VAL A 97 30.43 0.65 3.40
CA VAL A 97 30.30 -0.18 2.17
C VAL A 97 30.38 0.64 0.88
N LEU A 98 30.83 1.90 0.92
CA LEU A 98 30.92 2.76 -0.27
C LEU A 98 31.74 2.13 -1.38
N ASP A 99 32.78 1.36 -1.05
CA ASP A 99 33.67 0.71 -2.02
C ASP A 99 33.06 -0.56 -2.64
N THR A 100 32.23 -1.31 -1.88
CA THR A 100 31.65 -2.59 -2.34
C THR A 100 30.28 -2.40 -2.96
N GLY A 101 29.56 -1.37 -2.53
CA GLY A 101 28.18 -1.09 -2.90
C GLY A 101 27.13 -2.09 -2.38
N ASP A 102 27.55 -3.15 -1.65
CA ASP A 102 26.63 -4.14 -1.04
C ASP A 102 26.25 -3.70 0.36
N ILE A 103 24.93 -3.72 0.64
CA ILE A 103 24.39 -3.34 1.94
C ILE A 103 23.10 -4.13 2.20
N GLU A 104 22.83 -4.46 3.46
CA GLU A 104 21.52 -4.91 3.90
C GLU A 104 20.58 -3.70 4.06
N PRO A 105 19.36 -3.74 3.46
CA PRO A 105 18.39 -2.67 3.65
C PRO A 105 17.84 -2.65 5.08
N ARG A 106 17.47 -1.45 5.54
CA ARG A 106 16.74 -1.22 6.79
C ARG A 106 15.23 -1.17 6.58
N TYR A 107 14.82 -0.73 5.40
CA TYR A 107 13.42 -0.71 4.96
C TYR A 107 13.25 -1.63 3.77
N MET A 108 12.34 -2.59 3.89
CA MET A 108 11.99 -3.51 2.81
C MET A 108 10.49 -3.61 2.63
N GLU A 109 10.07 -3.54 1.38
CA GLU A 109 8.73 -3.92 0.93
C GLU A 109 8.83 -5.14 0.02
N VAL A 110 7.98 -6.14 0.23
CA VAL A 110 8.00 -7.38 -0.55
C VAL A 110 6.61 -7.78 -1.02
N ASN A 111 6.55 -8.18 -2.29
CA ASN A 111 5.42 -8.85 -2.89
C ASN A 111 5.81 -10.30 -3.19
N PHE A 112 5.21 -11.27 -2.49
CA PHE A 112 5.50 -12.69 -2.66
C PHE A 112 4.69 -13.34 -3.77
N ASN A 113 3.44 -12.91 -3.99
CA ASN A 113 2.56 -13.47 -5.02
C ASN A 113 1.50 -12.49 -5.51
N GLN A 114 0.80 -12.90 -6.56
CA GLN A 114 -0.28 -12.17 -7.21
C GLN A 114 -1.67 -12.63 -6.74
N ALA A 115 -1.77 -13.70 -5.91
CA ALA A 115 -3.06 -14.23 -5.49
C ALA A 115 -3.89 -13.14 -4.79
N CYS A 116 -5.06 -12.83 -5.33
CA CYS A 116 -5.99 -11.86 -4.79
C CYS A 116 -7.42 -12.25 -5.17
N ASN A 117 -8.31 -12.16 -4.21
CA ASN A 117 -9.74 -12.40 -4.40
C ASN A 117 -10.53 -11.16 -4.82
N PHE A 118 -9.87 -9.98 -4.95
CA PHE A 118 -10.51 -8.73 -5.37
C PHE A 118 -10.08 -8.30 -6.77
N LYS A 119 -10.98 -7.52 -7.41
CA LYS A 119 -10.76 -6.84 -8.68
C LYS A 119 -10.98 -5.33 -8.52
N CYS A 120 -10.17 -4.68 -7.67
CA CYS A 120 -10.28 -3.23 -7.48
C CYS A 120 -10.14 -2.50 -8.82
N MET A 121 -10.96 -1.47 -9.06
CA MET A 121 -11.10 -0.83 -10.38
C MET A 121 -9.81 -0.28 -10.98
N TYR A 122 -8.88 0.17 -10.12
CA TYR A 122 -7.58 0.72 -10.53
C TYR A 122 -6.42 -0.29 -10.45
N CYS A 123 -6.72 -1.56 -10.16
CA CYS A 123 -5.74 -2.63 -10.11
C CYS A 123 -5.47 -3.20 -11.52
N SER A 124 -4.62 -4.22 -11.60
CA SER A 124 -4.13 -4.77 -12.86
C SER A 124 -3.90 -6.28 -12.77
N PRO A 125 -3.97 -7.00 -13.91
CA PRO A 125 -3.75 -8.45 -13.99
C PRO A 125 -2.43 -8.93 -13.37
N HIS A 126 -1.38 -8.14 -13.41
CA HIS A 126 -0.08 -8.54 -12.85
C HIS A 126 -0.04 -8.49 -11.31
N LEU A 127 -1.05 -7.90 -10.67
CA LEU A 127 -1.20 -7.79 -9.22
C LEU A 127 -2.36 -8.58 -8.64
N SER A 128 -3.26 -9.12 -9.48
CA SER A 128 -4.44 -9.86 -9.02
C SER A 128 -4.80 -10.99 -9.97
N THR A 129 -4.93 -12.21 -9.42
CA THR A 129 -5.37 -13.39 -10.17
C THR A 129 -6.80 -13.23 -10.70
N THR A 130 -7.71 -12.64 -9.94
CA THR A 130 -9.10 -12.41 -10.38
C THR A 130 -9.18 -11.36 -11.50
N TRP A 131 -8.25 -10.40 -11.55
CA TRP A 131 -8.10 -9.52 -12.70
C TRP A 131 -7.57 -10.25 -13.94
N GLU A 132 -6.56 -11.12 -13.76
CA GLU A 132 -6.04 -11.94 -14.86
C GLU A 132 -7.13 -12.85 -15.45
N GLU A 133 -7.95 -13.47 -14.59
CA GLU A 133 -9.11 -14.26 -15.00
C GLU A 133 -10.13 -13.45 -15.81
N GLU A 134 -10.49 -12.24 -15.34
CA GLU A 134 -11.42 -11.37 -16.06
C GLU A 134 -10.89 -10.96 -17.44
N ILE A 135 -9.60 -10.59 -17.53
CA ILE A 135 -9.01 -10.23 -18.83
C ILE A 135 -8.90 -11.44 -19.76
N ASN A 136 -8.60 -12.63 -19.24
CA ASN A 136 -8.59 -13.85 -20.03
C ASN A 136 -10.00 -14.21 -20.57
N GLN A 137 -11.04 -13.90 -19.79
CA GLN A 137 -12.44 -14.19 -20.14
C GLN A 137 -13.00 -13.17 -21.14
N HIS A 138 -12.79 -11.88 -20.90
CA HIS A 138 -13.45 -10.77 -21.63
C HIS A 138 -12.49 -10.00 -22.56
N GLY A 139 -11.20 -10.23 -22.48
CA GLY A 139 -10.18 -9.39 -23.11
C GLY A 139 -9.90 -8.11 -22.34
N PRO A 140 -8.88 -7.33 -22.76
CA PRO A 140 -8.55 -6.05 -22.14
C PRO A 140 -9.69 -5.03 -22.30
N TYR A 141 -9.68 -3.98 -21.46
CA TYR A 141 -10.62 -2.88 -21.59
C TYR A 141 -10.23 -1.99 -22.77
N ASN A 142 -11.22 -1.66 -23.61
CA ASN A 142 -11.02 -0.73 -24.71
C ASN A 142 -11.14 0.70 -24.19
N ILE A 143 -10.11 1.49 -24.40
CA ILE A 143 -10.07 2.92 -24.08
C ILE A 143 -9.58 3.69 -25.31
N ILE A 144 -9.79 5.00 -25.30
CA ILE A 144 -9.33 5.87 -26.38
C ILE A 144 -7.89 6.29 -26.08
N GLY A 145 -6.98 6.09 -27.04
CA GLY A 145 -5.60 6.57 -26.97
C GLY A 145 -5.46 8.08 -27.24
N LYS A 146 -4.26 8.62 -27.01
CA LYS A 146 -3.97 10.06 -27.21
C LYS A 146 -4.27 10.57 -28.62
N GLU A 147 -4.15 9.73 -29.63
CA GLU A 147 -4.40 10.05 -31.05
C GLU A 147 -5.83 9.69 -31.49
N GLY A 148 -6.72 9.35 -30.54
CA GLY A 148 -8.10 8.96 -30.82
C GLY A 148 -8.26 7.51 -31.30
N GLU A 149 -7.16 6.75 -31.36
CA GLU A 149 -7.19 5.31 -31.65
C GLU A 149 -7.60 4.51 -30.41
N GLU A 150 -8.28 3.37 -30.61
CA GLU A 150 -8.56 2.45 -29.50
C GLU A 150 -7.28 1.82 -28.97
N THR A 151 -7.07 1.91 -27.67
CA THR A 151 -6.00 1.22 -26.95
C THR A 151 -6.57 0.20 -25.99
N LYS A 152 -5.71 -0.70 -25.53
CA LYS A 152 -6.10 -1.81 -24.68
C LYS A 152 -5.52 -1.61 -23.27
N HIS A 153 -6.40 -1.28 -22.33
CA HIS A 153 -6.01 -1.16 -20.94
C HIS A 153 -6.01 -2.54 -20.26
N ASN A 154 -5.00 -2.80 -19.45
CA ASN A 154 -4.79 -4.10 -18.77
C ASN A 154 -4.58 -5.28 -19.74
N ASP A 155 -3.97 -5.05 -20.91
CA ASP A 155 -3.62 -6.11 -21.85
C ASP A 155 -2.47 -6.97 -21.28
N ILE A 156 -2.75 -8.26 -21.06
CA ILE A 156 -1.79 -9.22 -20.50
C ILE A 156 -0.59 -9.41 -21.43
N GLU A 157 -0.76 -9.37 -22.75
CA GLU A 157 0.36 -9.52 -23.70
C GLU A 157 1.33 -8.33 -23.60
N TYR A 158 0.78 -7.12 -23.42
CA TYR A 158 1.58 -5.91 -23.23
C TYR A 158 2.31 -5.96 -21.88
N LEU A 159 1.60 -6.27 -20.78
CA LEU A 159 2.19 -6.41 -19.44
C LEU A 159 3.30 -7.48 -19.40
N ALA A 160 3.12 -8.58 -20.16
CA ALA A 160 4.13 -9.63 -20.28
C ALA A 160 5.38 -9.18 -21.03
N LYS A 161 5.24 -8.36 -22.09
CA LYS A 161 6.38 -7.78 -22.83
C LYS A 161 7.22 -6.86 -21.93
N ASP A 162 6.55 -6.11 -21.04
CA ASP A 162 7.23 -5.25 -20.06
C ASP A 162 7.79 -6.03 -18.86
N GLY A 163 7.62 -7.36 -18.84
CA GLY A 163 8.11 -8.23 -17.77
C GLY A 163 7.35 -8.10 -16.45
N LEU A 164 6.18 -7.47 -16.47
CA LEU A 164 5.37 -7.22 -15.27
C LEU A 164 4.57 -8.45 -14.84
N MET A 165 4.14 -9.30 -15.79
CA MET A 165 3.38 -10.50 -15.46
C MET A 165 4.19 -11.48 -14.61
N PRO A 166 3.56 -12.12 -13.61
CA PRO A 166 4.20 -13.13 -12.77
C PRO A 166 4.79 -14.28 -13.58
N LEU A 167 5.84 -14.89 -13.02
CA LEU A 167 6.38 -16.12 -13.57
C LEU A 167 5.33 -17.24 -13.46
N LYS A 168 5.13 -17.99 -14.54
CA LYS A 168 4.20 -19.13 -14.57
C LYS A 168 4.81 -20.38 -13.91
N ILE A 169 5.25 -20.24 -12.64
CA ILE A 169 5.87 -21.27 -11.83
C ILE A 169 5.26 -21.25 -10.43
N SER A 170 5.28 -22.40 -9.73
CA SER A 170 4.84 -22.43 -8.34
C SER A 170 5.80 -21.63 -7.43
N ASN A 171 5.28 -21.06 -6.34
CA ASN A 171 6.11 -20.36 -5.36
C ASN A 171 7.26 -21.21 -4.81
N LYS A 172 7.10 -22.54 -4.74
CA LYS A 172 8.16 -23.48 -4.32
C LYS A 172 9.37 -23.50 -5.26
N ASN A 173 9.14 -23.22 -6.54
CA ASN A 173 10.17 -23.24 -7.58
C ASN A 173 10.59 -21.84 -8.02
N ASN A 174 10.08 -20.79 -7.36
CA ASN A 174 10.39 -19.42 -7.70
C ASN A 174 11.80 -19.06 -7.16
N PRO A 175 12.79 -18.81 -8.04
CA PRO A 175 14.16 -18.57 -7.63
C PRO A 175 14.33 -17.30 -6.79
N TYR A 176 13.44 -16.33 -6.96
CA TYR A 176 13.48 -15.07 -6.18
C TYR A 176 12.98 -15.30 -4.75
N VAL A 177 11.89 -16.07 -4.58
CA VAL A 177 11.38 -16.45 -3.25
C VAL A 177 12.41 -17.35 -2.53
N GLU A 178 13.03 -18.29 -3.25
CA GLU A 178 14.10 -19.12 -2.69
C GLU A 178 15.29 -18.26 -2.23
N ALA A 179 15.76 -17.36 -3.07
CA ALA A 179 16.88 -16.45 -2.74
C ALA A 179 16.51 -15.55 -1.54
N PHE A 180 15.25 -15.06 -1.47
CA PHE A 180 14.78 -14.30 -0.32
C PHE A 180 14.94 -15.10 0.98
N TRP A 181 14.47 -16.34 1.04
CA TRP A 181 14.56 -17.16 2.25
C TRP A 181 15.99 -17.58 2.60
N ARG A 182 16.88 -17.75 1.62
CA ARG A 182 18.32 -17.95 1.89
C ARG A 182 18.98 -16.72 2.50
N TRP A 183 18.53 -15.53 2.10
CA TRP A 183 19.07 -14.26 2.63
C TRP A 183 18.43 -13.84 3.94
N TRP A 184 17.21 -14.26 4.20
CA TRP A 184 16.37 -13.80 5.32
C TRP A 184 17.07 -13.81 6.69
N PRO A 185 17.79 -14.87 7.14
CA PRO A 185 18.42 -14.89 8.45
C PRO A 185 19.47 -13.79 8.68
N THR A 186 20.16 -13.37 7.60
CA THR A 186 21.14 -12.27 7.66
C THR A 186 20.45 -10.91 7.56
N LEU A 187 19.55 -10.76 6.59
CA LEU A 187 18.76 -9.58 6.33
C LEU A 187 17.93 -9.16 7.55
N TYR A 188 17.22 -10.11 8.14
CA TYR A 188 16.31 -9.89 9.27
C TYR A 188 16.96 -9.15 10.45
N LYS A 189 18.22 -9.43 10.72
CA LYS A 189 18.99 -8.78 11.83
C LYS A 189 19.21 -7.29 11.62
N LYS A 190 19.06 -6.79 10.41
CA LYS A 190 19.30 -5.40 10.02
C LYS A 190 18.02 -4.64 9.74
N LEU A 191 16.89 -5.34 9.52
CA LEU A 191 15.62 -4.69 9.20
C LEU A 191 15.05 -3.91 10.39
N GLU A 192 14.58 -2.72 10.10
CA GLU A 192 13.82 -1.86 11.02
C GLU A 192 12.37 -1.68 10.54
N MET A 193 12.14 -1.76 9.22
CA MET A 193 10.82 -1.73 8.62
C MET A 193 10.67 -2.84 7.59
N PHE A 194 9.68 -3.69 7.76
CA PHE A 194 9.35 -4.76 6.84
C PHE A 194 7.88 -4.72 6.47
N ARG A 195 7.60 -4.49 5.19
CA ARG A 195 6.25 -4.38 4.66
C ARG A 195 5.95 -5.53 3.69
N ILE A 196 4.86 -6.24 3.95
CA ILE A 196 4.34 -7.27 3.06
C ILE A 196 3.19 -6.68 2.25
N THR A 197 3.31 -6.75 0.93
CA THR A 197 2.32 -6.30 -0.05
C THR A 197 2.07 -7.40 -1.09
N GLY A 198 1.35 -7.09 -2.15
CA GLY A 198 1.17 -8.00 -3.28
C GLY A 198 -0.27 -8.05 -3.76
N GLY A 199 -0.77 -9.23 -4.09
CA GLY A 199 -2.19 -9.48 -4.28
C GLY A 199 -2.95 -9.31 -2.97
N GLU A 200 -3.27 -10.43 -2.32
CA GLU A 200 -3.75 -10.43 -0.92
C GLU A 200 -2.75 -11.22 -0.05
N PRO A 201 -1.98 -10.56 0.81
CA PRO A 201 -0.97 -11.22 1.64
C PRO A 201 -1.51 -12.34 2.54
N LEU A 202 -2.75 -12.25 3.00
CA LEU A 202 -3.35 -13.31 3.83
C LEU A 202 -3.62 -14.61 3.05
N MET A 203 -3.56 -14.57 1.72
CA MET A 203 -3.62 -15.75 0.85
C MET A 203 -2.23 -16.38 0.61
N ASP A 204 -1.16 -15.79 1.13
CA ASP A 204 0.21 -16.28 0.91
C ASP A 204 0.80 -16.96 2.15
N ALA A 205 1.28 -18.19 1.97
CA ALA A 205 1.95 -18.93 3.03
C ALA A 205 3.23 -18.24 3.53
N ASN A 206 3.91 -17.44 2.68
CA ASN A 206 5.12 -16.72 3.08
C ASN A 206 4.82 -15.61 4.09
N THR A 207 3.65 -14.98 4.04
CA THR A 207 3.22 -14.02 5.08
C THR A 207 3.22 -14.68 6.45
N PHE A 208 2.58 -15.83 6.58
CA PHE A 208 2.53 -16.57 7.83
C PHE A 208 3.89 -17.11 8.26
N LYS A 209 4.71 -17.54 7.30
CA LYS A 209 6.09 -17.98 7.56
C LYS A 209 6.97 -16.85 8.11
N VAL A 210 6.77 -15.62 7.66
CA VAL A 210 7.43 -14.43 8.23
C VAL A 210 7.00 -14.23 9.69
N LEU A 211 5.69 -14.27 9.99
CA LEU A 211 5.19 -14.10 11.35
C LEU A 211 5.70 -15.21 12.28
N ASP A 212 5.78 -16.48 11.81
CA ASP A 212 6.37 -17.59 12.56
C ASP A 212 7.85 -17.34 12.85
N TYR A 213 8.60 -16.88 11.86
CA TYR A 213 10.02 -16.59 12.04
C TYR A 213 10.27 -15.49 13.07
N ILE A 214 9.41 -14.44 13.06
CA ILE A 214 9.47 -13.37 14.05
C ILE A 214 9.16 -13.89 15.46
N TYR A 215 8.18 -14.79 15.59
CA TYR A 215 7.85 -15.42 16.86
C TYR A 215 9.04 -16.22 17.42
N GLU A 216 9.74 -16.98 16.56
CA GLU A 216 10.92 -17.75 16.92
C GLU A 216 12.17 -16.88 17.18
N HIS A 217 12.24 -15.69 16.56
CA HIS A 217 13.39 -14.79 16.60
C HIS A 217 12.94 -13.34 16.89
N PRO A 218 12.46 -13.02 18.09
CA PRO A 218 11.96 -11.71 18.41
C PRO A 218 12.95 -10.57 18.11
N ASN A 219 12.47 -9.47 17.52
CA ASN A 219 13.25 -8.29 17.16
C ASN A 219 12.51 -7.00 17.54
N SER A 220 12.78 -6.47 18.73
CA SER A 220 12.11 -5.27 19.26
C SER A 220 12.36 -3.97 18.48
N TRP A 221 13.22 -3.98 17.48
CA TRP A 221 13.50 -2.85 16.60
C TRP A 221 12.69 -2.87 15.31
N LEU A 222 12.17 -4.06 14.95
CA LEU A 222 11.47 -4.27 13.70
C LEU A 222 10.02 -3.80 13.80
N GLU A 223 9.60 -2.97 12.87
CA GLU A 223 8.21 -2.69 12.56
C GLU A 223 7.78 -3.55 11.38
N VAL A 224 6.72 -4.34 11.56
CA VAL A 224 6.12 -5.13 10.49
C VAL A 224 4.82 -4.53 10.06
N SER A 225 4.62 -4.43 8.76
CA SER A 225 3.33 -4.01 8.20
C SER A 225 2.84 -4.98 7.12
N VAL A 226 1.53 -5.21 7.12
CA VAL A 226 0.84 -6.04 6.14
C VAL A 226 -0.23 -5.20 5.45
N THR A 227 -0.13 -5.08 4.13
CA THR A 227 -1.16 -4.37 3.32
C THR A 227 -2.15 -5.39 2.81
N THR A 228 -3.37 -5.38 3.33
CA THR A 228 -4.38 -6.40 3.07
C THR A 228 -5.74 -5.77 2.75
N ASN A 229 -6.59 -6.52 2.05
CA ASN A 229 -8.01 -6.20 1.91
C ASN A 229 -8.82 -6.61 3.16
N LEU A 230 -8.20 -7.35 4.09
CA LEU A 230 -8.74 -7.88 5.34
C LEU A 230 -10.00 -8.74 5.17
N CYS A 231 -10.30 -9.18 3.96
CA CYS A 231 -11.41 -10.07 3.62
C CYS A 231 -10.88 -11.25 2.79
N PRO A 232 -10.02 -12.11 3.36
CA PRO A 232 -9.53 -13.29 2.63
C PRO A 232 -10.71 -14.21 2.30
N PRO A 233 -10.63 -15.02 1.22
CA PRO A 233 -11.75 -15.83 0.75
C PRO A 233 -12.15 -16.96 1.70
N LYS A 234 -11.34 -17.24 2.71
CA LYS A 234 -11.57 -18.25 3.74
C LYS A 234 -11.43 -17.59 5.12
N PRO A 235 -12.47 -17.61 5.96
CA PRO A 235 -12.43 -17.02 7.30
C PRO A 235 -11.27 -17.53 8.16
N GLU A 236 -10.89 -18.80 8.01
CA GLU A 236 -9.80 -19.43 8.76
C GLU A 236 -8.42 -18.74 8.51
N LEU A 237 -8.26 -18.04 7.40
CA LEU A 237 -7.06 -17.26 7.14
C LEU A 237 -7.02 -15.97 8.00
N MET A 238 -8.18 -15.37 8.24
CA MET A 238 -8.31 -14.24 9.15
C MET A 238 -8.07 -14.69 10.60
N ASP A 239 -8.69 -15.77 11.03
CA ASP A 239 -8.49 -16.33 12.38
C ASP A 239 -7.01 -16.65 12.60
N LYS A 240 -6.39 -17.32 11.64
CA LYS A 240 -4.96 -17.63 11.69
C LYS A 240 -4.07 -16.36 11.78
N PHE A 241 -4.45 -15.31 11.09
CA PHE A 241 -3.71 -14.04 11.11
C PHE A 241 -3.79 -13.40 12.50
N VAL A 242 -4.99 -13.28 13.05
CA VAL A 242 -5.23 -12.74 14.39
C VAL A 242 -4.49 -13.55 15.45
N ASP A 243 -4.59 -14.90 15.42
CA ASP A 243 -3.88 -15.78 16.35
C ASP A 243 -2.35 -15.59 16.31
N LYS A 244 -1.78 -15.36 15.12
CA LYS A 244 -0.34 -15.07 14.99
C LYS A 244 0.02 -13.74 15.63
N LEU A 245 -0.78 -12.69 15.40
CA LEU A 245 -0.53 -11.37 16.00
C LEU A 245 -0.65 -11.43 17.52
N LYS A 246 -1.68 -12.11 18.07
CA LYS A 246 -1.81 -12.34 19.52
C LYS A 246 -0.56 -13.00 20.10
N LYS A 247 -0.09 -14.09 19.50
CA LYS A 247 1.13 -14.78 19.95
C LYS A 247 2.36 -13.87 19.95
N LEU A 248 2.48 -12.98 18.96
CA LEU A 248 3.58 -12.01 18.93
C LEU A 248 3.49 -10.99 20.06
N GLU A 249 2.29 -10.62 20.49
CA GLU A 249 2.07 -9.70 21.61
C GLU A 249 2.31 -10.35 22.98
N GLU A 250 2.17 -11.69 23.10
CA GLU A 250 2.41 -12.44 24.33
C GLU A 250 3.90 -12.65 24.64
N ILE A 251 4.79 -12.42 23.69
CA ILE A 251 6.22 -12.61 23.88
C ILE A 251 6.79 -11.55 24.82
N GLN A 252 7.33 -12.00 25.94
CA GLN A 252 8.06 -11.17 26.90
C GLN A 252 9.55 -11.24 26.61
N ILE A 253 10.13 -10.11 26.25
CA ILE A 253 11.57 -9.98 26.07
C ILE A 253 12.16 -9.37 27.35
N TRP A 254 13.01 -10.13 28.03
CA TRP A 254 13.86 -9.58 29.08
C TRP A 254 14.88 -8.64 28.43
N LYS A 255 14.89 -7.35 28.83
CA LYS A 255 15.98 -6.46 28.49
C LYS A 255 17.10 -6.67 29.50
N ASP A 256 18.26 -7.01 28.98
CA ASP A 256 19.50 -7.02 29.75
C ASP A 256 19.78 -5.58 30.22
N GLU A 257 19.76 -5.37 31.55
CA GLU A 257 19.89 -4.04 32.17
C GLU A 257 21.19 -3.34 31.82
N GLU A 258 22.26 -4.07 31.56
CA GLU A 258 23.58 -3.53 31.26
C GLU A 258 23.64 -2.68 29.98
N ARG A 259 22.71 -2.88 29.05
CA ARG A 259 22.68 -2.14 27.78
C ARG A 259 21.99 -0.78 27.85
N PHE A 260 21.10 -0.56 28.80
CA PHE A 260 20.23 0.61 28.81
C PHE A 260 20.38 1.54 30.02
N ASN A 261 20.86 1.07 31.15
CA ASN A 261 21.20 1.92 32.30
C ASN A 261 22.09 1.17 33.30
N PRO A 262 23.41 1.29 33.23
CA PRO A 262 24.31 0.68 34.21
C PRO A 262 24.08 1.29 35.59
N GLY A 263 23.37 0.61 36.46
CA GLY A 263 23.15 1.05 37.85
C GLY A 263 21.70 1.21 38.31
N ALA A 264 20.69 0.96 37.46
CA ALA A 264 19.28 0.97 37.89
C ALA A 264 18.80 -0.46 38.20
N GLY A 265 18.76 -0.81 39.46
CA GLY A 265 18.41 -2.16 39.95
C GLY A 265 16.94 -2.55 39.86
N ASN A 266 16.27 -2.35 38.75
CA ASN A 266 14.88 -2.75 38.55
C ASN A 266 14.71 -3.52 37.23
N ASN A 267 14.24 -4.77 37.32
CA ASN A 267 13.90 -5.63 36.20
C ASN A 267 12.66 -5.11 35.46
N TRP A 268 12.83 -4.64 34.23
CA TRP A 268 11.75 -4.16 33.39
C TRP A 268 11.36 -5.22 32.35
N TYR A 269 10.11 -5.59 32.34
CA TYR A 269 9.54 -6.42 31.29
C TYR A 269 9.09 -5.55 30.13
N VAL A 270 9.55 -5.85 28.95
CA VAL A 270 9.02 -5.25 27.70
C VAL A 270 8.39 -6.35 26.91
N ASN A 271 7.07 -6.31 26.84
CA ASN A 271 6.28 -7.20 26.01
C ASN A 271 6.41 -6.76 24.55
N MET A 272 7.41 -7.27 23.78
CA MET A 272 7.54 -6.90 22.36
C MET A 272 8.39 -7.90 21.57
N ALA A 273 7.72 -8.78 20.84
CA ALA A 273 8.35 -9.52 19.75
C ALA A 273 8.80 -8.56 18.63
N LEU A 274 8.14 -7.41 18.53
CA LEU A 274 8.29 -6.39 17.52
C LEU A 274 8.14 -5.00 18.13
N LYS A 275 8.71 -3.99 17.45
CA LYS A 275 8.49 -2.58 17.78
C LYS A 275 7.03 -2.19 17.57
N ASN A 276 6.44 -2.61 16.46
CA ASN A 276 5.06 -2.35 16.08
C ASN A 276 4.57 -3.34 15.03
N VAL A 277 3.26 -3.60 15.03
CA VAL A 277 2.57 -4.23 13.90
C VAL A 277 1.57 -3.23 13.36
N ALA A 278 1.68 -2.93 12.06
CA ALA A 278 0.73 -2.06 11.35
C ALA A 278 -0.01 -2.87 10.27
N VAL A 279 -1.33 -2.93 10.37
CA VAL A 279 -2.18 -3.53 9.34
C VAL A 279 -2.72 -2.40 8.46
N PHE A 280 -2.24 -2.34 7.21
CA PHE A 280 -2.74 -1.40 6.22
C PHE A 280 -3.94 -1.99 5.53
N VAL A 281 -5.13 -1.48 5.86
CA VAL A 281 -6.41 -1.94 5.30
C VAL A 281 -6.79 -1.09 4.10
N SER A 282 -6.94 -1.74 2.97
CA SER A 282 -7.28 -1.05 1.72
C SER A 282 -8.78 -0.76 1.66
N LEU A 283 -9.19 0.52 1.74
CA LEU A 283 -10.60 0.95 1.73
C LEU A 283 -10.74 2.37 1.16
N ASP A 284 -11.58 2.56 0.12
CA ASP A 284 -11.69 3.85 -0.61
C ASP A 284 -13.00 4.61 -0.33
N SER A 285 -14.01 3.95 0.22
CA SER A 285 -15.31 4.49 0.63
C SER A 285 -15.94 3.53 1.63
N VAL A 286 -17.24 3.62 1.89
CA VAL A 286 -18.00 2.73 2.78
C VAL A 286 -19.19 2.11 2.04
N GLY A 287 -19.71 0.97 2.55
CA GLY A 287 -20.87 0.27 2.02
C GLY A 287 -20.77 -0.05 0.53
N GLU A 288 -21.89 0.07 -0.19
CA GLU A 288 -21.99 -0.25 -1.62
C GLU A 288 -20.97 0.49 -2.50
N GLN A 289 -20.59 1.70 -2.15
CA GLN A 289 -19.56 2.45 -2.88
C GLN A 289 -18.19 1.79 -2.75
N ALA A 290 -17.83 1.31 -1.56
CA ALA A 290 -16.58 0.59 -1.34
C ALA A 290 -16.57 -0.74 -2.12
N GLU A 291 -17.69 -1.47 -2.11
CA GLU A 291 -17.85 -2.75 -2.83
C GLU A 291 -17.77 -2.58 -4.35
N TYR A 292 -18.32 -1.48 -4.87
CA TYR A 292 -18.21 -1.13 -6.28
C TYR A 292 -16.75 -0.86 -6.70
N ILE A 293 -16.04 -0.01 -5.93
CA ILE A 293 -14.65 0.33 -6.21
C ILE A 293 -13.74 -0.89 -6.08
N ARG A 294 -14.02 -1.76 -5.11
CA ARG A 294 -13.22 -2.95 -4.78
C ARG A 294 -14.02 -4.23 -4.97
N THR A 295 -14.41 -4.52 -6.21
CA THR A 295 -15.21 -5.70 -6.54
C THR A 295 -14.62 -6.97 -5.89
N GLY A 296 -15.43 -7.63 -5.09
CA GLY A 296 -15.06 -8.76 -4.21
C GLY A 296 -15.05 -8.39 -2.72
N LEU A 297 -15.12 -7.12 -2.38
CA LEU A 297 -15.31 -6.64 -1.02
C LEU A 297 -16.77 -6.89 -0.58
N ASP A 298 -16.94 -7.40 0.62
CA ASP A 298 -18.14 -7.32 1.45
C ASP A 298 -17.80 -6.39 2.62
N PHE A 299 -18.44 -5.22 2.65
CA PHE A 299 -18.11 -4.17 3.62
C PHE A 299 -18.43 -4.57 5.06
N GLU A 300 -19.48 -5.33 5.27
CA GLU A 300 -19.85 -5.86 6.60
C GLU A 300 -18.78 -6.81 7.12
N THR A 301 -18.30 -7.72 6.28
CA THR A 301 -17.21 -8.65 6.61
C THR A 301 -15.93 -7.88 6.97
N LEU A 302 -15.57 -6.86 6.19
CA LEU A 302 -14.40 -6.02 6.49
C LEU A 302 -14.55 -5.33 7.84
N ASN A 303 -15.71 -4.71 8.08
CA ASN A 303 -16.01 -4.00 9.31
C ASN A 303 -15.94 -4.92 10.54
N ASN A 304 -16.46 -6.15 10.42
CA ASN A 304 -16.35 -7.17 11.46
C ASN A 304 -14.91 -7.61 11.69
N ASN A 305 -14.14 -7.87 10.60
CA ASN A 305 -12.75 -8.31 10.71
C ASN A 305 -11.84 -7.23 11.34
N VAL A 306 -12.09 -5.95 11.05
CA VAL A 306 -11.40 -4.83 11.71
C VAL A 306 -11.67 -4.87 13.23
N ARG A 307 -12.92 -5.05 13.65
CA ARG A 307 -13.27 -5.12 15.07
C ARG A 307 -12.70 -6.34 15.76
N VAL A 308 -12.75 -7.52 15.11
CA VAL A 308 -12.10 -8.73 15.61
C VAL A 308 -10.61 -8.48 15.82
N LEU A 309 -9.92 -7.91 14.84
CA LEU A 309 -8.49 -7.58 14.94
C LEU A 309 -8.21 -6.65 16.13
N LEU A 310 -8.99 -5.57 16.27
CA LEU A 310 -8.78 -4.58 17.33
C LEU A 310 -9.15 -5.10 18.73
N ASN A 311 -10.14 -5.99 18.83
CA ASN A 311 -10.54 -6.61 20.10
C ASN A 311 -9.56 -7.67 20.58
N GLU A 312 -8.98 -8.42 19.63
CA GLU A 312 -8.12 -9.56 19.94
C GLU A 312 -6.63 -9.20 20.07
N THR A 313 -6.25 -7.96 19.69
CA THR A 313 -4.86 -7.48 19.76
C THR A 313 -4.78 -6.17 20.53
N ASP A 314 -3.67 -5.94 21.24
CA ASP A 314 -3.45 -4.75 22.07
C ASP A 314 -2.54 -3.71 21.40
N ASN A 315 -1.51 -4.17 20.68
CA ASN A 315 -0.46 -3.33 20.10
C ASN A 315 -0.55 -3.16 18.58
N THR A 316 -1.42 -3.90 17.93
CA THR A 316 -1.62 -3.79 16.48
C THR A 316 -2.33 -2.48 16.13
N THR A 317 -1.78 -1.76 15.16
CA THR A 317 -2.40 -0.56 14.60
C THR A 317 -3.04 -0.85 13.26
N VAL A 318 -4.18 -0.23 12.99
CA VAL A 318 -4.89 -0.29 11.70
C VAL A 318 -4.74 1.06 11.02
N THR A 319 -4.28 1.04 9.76
CA THR A 319 -4.22 2.23 8.92
C THR A 319 -5.04 1.98 7.65
N PHE A 320 -6.14 2.67 7.51
CA PHE A 320 -6.92 2.59 6.28
C PHE A 320 -6.23 3.36 5.16
N ILE A 321 -5.95 2.67 4.05
CA ILE A 321 -5.38 3.28 2.85
C ILE A 321 -6.48 3.47 1.82
N ASN A 322 -6.85 4.72 1.64
CA ASN A 322 -7.76 5.14 0.58
C ASN A 322 -6.91 5.58 -0.63
N THR A 323 -6.89 4.77 -1.68
CA THR A 323 -6.30 5.18 -2.97
C THR A 323 -7.23 6.20 -3.60
N PHE A 324 -7.04 7.48 -3.17
CA PHE A 324 -8.00 8.56 -3.37
C PHE A 324 -8.17 8.88 -4.86
N ASN A 325 -9.34 8.55 -5.38
CA ASN A 325 -9.70 8.57 -6.80
C ASN A 325 -11.02 9.33 -7.02
N ALA A 326 -11.47 9.44 -8.27
CA ALA A 326 -12.67 10.20 -8.60
C ALA A 326 -13.92 9.70 -7.85
N LEU A 327 -14.06 8.37 -7.66
CA LEU A 327 -15.20 7.79 -6.95
C LEU A 327 -15.12 7.93 -5.43
N SER A 328 -13.90 8.15 -4.88
CA SER A 328 -13.72 8.37 -3.43
C SER A 328 -14.30 9.71 -2.96
N VAL A 329 -14.41 10.70 -3.85
CA VAL A 329 -14.71 12.10 -3.47
C VAL A 329 -16.08 12.23 -2.83
N THR A 330 -17.12 11.65 -3.43
CA THR A 330 -18.51 11.86 -2.98
C THR A 330 -18.82 11.12 -1.66
N GLY A 331 -18.17 9.99 -1.40
CA GLY A 331 -18.31 9.21 -0.17
C GLY A 331 -17.31 9.55 0.93
N PHE A 332 -16.42 10.54 0.73
CA PHE A 332 -15.30 10.77 1.65
C PHE A 332 -15.74 11.20 3.05
N LYS A 333 -16.79 12.02 3.16
CA LYS A 333 -17.34 12.42 4.47
C LYS A 333 -17.86 11.21 5.26
N ASP A 334 -18.52 10.24 4.61
CA ASP A 334 -19.03 9.05 5.27
C ASP A 334 -17.89 8.07 5.63
N TYR A 335 -16.86 8.00 4.80
CA TYR A 335 -15.61 7.32 5.16
C TYR A 335 -14.97 7.91 6.42
N LEU A 336 -14.90 9.24 6.55
CA LEU A 336 -14.38 9.91 7.75
C LEU A 336 -15.24 9.66 9.00
N LYS A 337 -16.57 9.60 8.85
CA LYS A 337 -17.49 9.23 9.95
C LYS A 337 -17.19 7.81 10.44
N PHE A 338 -16.97 6.86 9.54
CA PHE A 338 -16.59 5.49 9.87
C PHE A 338 -15.26 5.44 10.63
N ILE A 339 -14.25 6.18 10.19
CA ILE A 339 -12.96 6.28 10.90
C ILE A 339 -13.16 6.86 12.32
N LEU A 340 -13.95 7.92 12.44
CA LEU A 340 -14.20 8.57 13.72
C LEU A 340 -14.98 7.67 14.70
N GLU A 341 -15.93 6.88 14.19
CA GLU A 341 -16.67 5.88 14.97
C GLU A 341 -15.72 4.82 15.53
N LEU A 342 -14.87 4.24 14.71
CA LEU A 342 -13.87 3.27 15.15
C LEU A 342 -12.91 3.90 16.18
N ARG A 343 -12.48 5.13 16.00
CA ARG A 343 -11.63 5.84 16.97
C ARG A 343 -12.34 6.01 18.32
N ARG A 344 -13.64 6.36 18.31
CA ARG A 344 -14.46 6.46 19.53
C ARG A 344 -14.63 5.13 20.24
N GLU A 345 -14.78 4.05 19.47
CA GLU A 345 -14.95 2.69 20.01
C GLU A 345 -13.64 2.14 20.60
N TYR A 346 -12.50 2.41 19.94
CA TYR A 346 -11.20 1.83 20.26
C TYR A 346 -10.16 2.82 20.79
N SER A 347 -10.56 4.04 21.17
CA SER A 347 -9.68 4.94 21.88
C SER A 347 -9.36 4.39 23.28
N MET A 348 -8.13 4.58 23.72
CA MET A 348 -7.66 4.03 24.99
C MET A 348 -8.38 4.61 26.22
N ASP A 349 -8.94 5.80 26.10
CA ASP A 349 -9.75 6.42 27.17
C ASP A 349 -11.03 5.62 27.48
N ASN A 350 -11.61 4.94 26.48
CA ASN A 350 -12.83 4.16 26.66
C ASN A 350 -12.59 2.72 27.15
N GLN A 351 -11.39 2.18 26.97
CA GLN A 351 -11.07 0.79 27.33
C GLN A 351 -10.44 0.64 28.72
N GLY A 352 -10.19 1.74 29.42
CA GLY A 352 -9.53 1.71 30.72
C GLY A 352 -8.06 1.27 30.63
N THR A 353 -7.32 1.46 31.70
CA THR A 353 -5.86 1.29 31.83
C THR A 353 -5.35 -0.17 31.64
N LYS A 354 -6.05 -1.04 30.94
CA LYS A 354 -5.66 -2.45 30.83
C LYS A 354 -4.40 -2.68 30.00
N HIS A 355 -4.08 -1.79 29.07
CA HIS A 355 -3.01 -2.03 28.11
C HIS A 355 -2.12 -0.80 27.96
N ILE A 356 -1.07 -0.78 28.74
CA ILE A 356 0.00 0.20 28.62
C ILE A 356 0.93 -0.28 27.49
N PRO A 357 0.87 0.29 26.27
CA PRO A 357 1.89 0.01 25.27
C PRO A 357 3.20 0.60 25.78
N VAL A 358 4.14 -0.26 26.14
CA VAL A 358 5.46 0.16 26.58
C VAL A 358 6.27 0.66 25.38
N ASN A 359 5.86 1.75 24.78
CA ASN A 359 6.72 2.55 23.91
C ASN A 359 7.46 3.63 24.69
N CYS A 360 7.33 3.64 26.00
CA CYS A 360 8.06 4.51 26.87
C CYS A 360 9.36 3.81 27.23
N GLN A 361 10.46 4.25 26.64
CA GLN A 361 11.83 3.98 27.01
C GLN A 361 12.02 3.79 28.53
N GLY A 362 11.55 2.65 29.08
CA GLY A 362 11.94 2.12 30.38
C GLY A 362 11.83 3.00 31.62
N MET A 363 10.93 3.97 31.70
CA MET A 363 10.76 4.75 32.93
C MET A 363 9.32 4.68 33.45
N HIS A 364 9.09 3.87 34.47
CA HIS A 364 8.02 4.11 35.43
C HIS A 364 8.46 5.22 36.38
N HIS A 365 8.18 6.46 36.04
CA HIS A 365 8.13 7.53 36.99
C HIS A 365 6.69 7.62 37.51
N PRO A 366 6.44 7.80 38.81
CA PRO A 366 5.07 7.92 39.35
C PRO A 366 4.25 9.06 38.73
N ASP A 367 4.93 10.03 38.10
CA ASP A 367 4.30 11.14 37.38
C ASP A 367 4.19 10.91 35.86
N PHE A 368 4.44 9.69 35.37
CA PHE A 368 4.37 9.38 33.96
C PHE A 368 2.91 9.10 33.56
N VAL A 369 2.25 10.11 33.03
CA VAL A 369 0.94 9.94 32.41
C VAL A 369 1.11 9.09 31.16
N VAL A 370 0.67 7.84 31.20
CA VAL A 370 0.60 6.98 30.02
C VAL A 370 -0.40 7.63 29.06
N ARG A 371 0.10 8.21 27.97
CA ARG A 371 -0.77 8.82 26.96
C ARG A 371 -1.46 7.69 26.18
N PRO A 372 -2.77 7.78 25.97
CA PRO A 372 -3.48 6.86 25.10
C PRO A 372 -2.83 6.82 23.72
N ARG A 373 -2.64 5.62 23.17
CA ARG A 373 -2.09 5.45 21.83
C ARG A 373 -3.23 5.34 20.83
N GLN A 374 -3.21 6.21 19.81
CA GLN A 374 -4.11 6.05 18.68
C GLN A 374 -3.74 4.78 17.91
N ARG A 375 -4.72 3.87 17.76
CA ARG A 375 -4.55 2.61 17.01
C ARG A 375 -5.12 2.65 15.60
N ILE A 376 -5.92 3.67 15.30
CA ILE A 376 -6.64 3.76 14.02
C ILE A 376 -6.19 5.01 13.27
N TRP A 377 -5.61 4.80 12.12
CA TRP A 377 -5.08 5.81 11.22
C TRP A 377 -5.70 5.70 9.85
N PHE A 378 -5.59 6.72 9.03
CA PHE A 378 -5.88 6.64 7.61
C PHE A 378 -4.88 7.47 6.80
N ASP A 379 -4.73 7.09 5.54
CA ASP A 379 -3.97 7.86 4.54
C ASP A 379 -4.75 7.92 3.24
N ILE A 380 -4.60 9.04 2.51
CA ILE A 380 -5.36 9.37 1.29
C ILE A 380 -4.40 9.70 0.13
N PRO A 381 -3.50 8.76 -0.26
CA PRO A 381 -2.65 8.95 -1.41
C PRO A 381 -3.48 9.08 -2.69
N LEU A 382 -3.16 10.09 -3.51
CA LEU A 382 -3.87 10.34 -4.77
C LEU A 382 -3.57 9.26 -5.81
N LEU A 383 -4.63 8.72 -6.43
CA LEU A 383 -4.52 7.95 -7.66
C LEU A 383 -4.12 8.89 -8.81
N ARG A 384 -2.99 8.60 -9.46
CA ARG A 384 -2.49 9.36 -10.61
C ARG A 384 -2.69 8.63 -11.93
N ASN A 385 -2.63 7.32 -11.89
CA ASN A 385 -2.80 6.43 -13.04
C ASN A 385 -3.76 5.29 -12.69
N PRO A 386 -4.71 5.02 -13.59
CA PRO A 386 -4.95 5.70 -14.85
C PRO A 386 -5.56 7.10 -14.65
N ALA A 387 -5.20 8.07 -15.52
CA ALA A 387 -5.59 9.47 -15.38
C ALA A 387 -7.11 9.70 -15.42
N TRP A 388 -7.85 8.83 -16.10
CA TRP A 388 -9.32 8.91 -16.17
C TRP A 388 -10.04 8.43 -14.90
N GLN A 389 -9.31 7.93 -13.90
CA GLN A 389 -9.86 7.63 -12.57
C GLN A 389 -9.37 8.62 -11.51
N ALA A 390 -8.50 9.55 -11.88
CA ALA A 390 -7.97 10.56 -10.97
C ALA A 390 -9.01 11.65 -10.68
N ILE A 391 -8.90 12.31 -9.52
CA ILE A 391 -9.85 13.35 -9.09
C ILE A 391 -9.91 14.54 -10.04
N GLN A 392 -8.87 14.79 -10.81
CA GLN A 392 -8.77 15.93 -11.73
C GLN A 392 -9.78 15.90 -12.89
N ILE A 393 -10.43 14.77 -13.15
CA ILE A 393 -11.53 14.71 -14.15
C ILE A 393 -12.81 15.35 -13.67
N LEU A 394 -12.93 15.56 -12.37
CA LEU A 394 -14.18 16.04 -11.76
C LEU A 394 -14.36 17.56 -11.98
N PRO A 395 -15.59 18.02 -12.31
CA PRO A 395 -15.89 19.43 -12.44
C PRO A 395 -15.99 20.11 -11.07
N GLU A 396 -16.02 21.45 -11.10
CA GLU A 396 -16.17 22.32 -9.91
C GLU A 396 -17.36 21.94 -9.01
N SER A 397 -18.41 21.38 -9.61
CA SER A 397 -19.58 20.92 -8.85
C SER A 397 -19.30 19.75 -7.90
N PHE A 398 -18.09 19.21 -7.87
CA PHE A 398 -17.68 18.20 -6.92
C PHE A 398 -16.81 18.74 -5.77
N ASP A 399 -16.37 19.98 -5.82
CA ASP A 399 -15.48 20.58 -4.81
C ASP A 399 -16.13 20.55 -3.43
N HIS A 400 -17.44 20.85 -3.35
CA HIS A 400 -18.18 20.91 -2.09
C HIS A 400 -18.15 19.60 -1.29
N TYR A 401 -18.03 18.42 -1.93
CA TYR A 401 -17.93 17.16 -1.19
C TYR A 401 -16.65 17.09 -0.33
N LEU A 402 -15.53 17.58 -0.87
CA LEU A 402 -14.29 17.67 -0.12
C LEU A 402 -14.31 18.82 0.90
N GLU A 403 -14.91 19.95 0.54
CA GLU A 403 -15.07 21.11 1.45
C GLU A 403 -15.88 20.71 2.69
N GLU A 404 -17.02 20.05 2.51
CA GLU A 404 -17.83 19.53 3.61
C GLU A 404 -17.13 18.46 4.44
N ALA A 405 -16.32 17.61 3.80
CA ALA A 405 -15.53 16.60 4.49
C ALA A 405 -14.42 17.23 5.35
N ILE A 406 -13.76 18.27 4.84
CA ILE A 406 -12.73 19.02 5.59
C ILE A 406 -13.36 19.82 6.75
N GLU A 407 -14.53 20.44 6.52
CA GLU A 407 -15.26 21.10 7.61
C GLU A 407 -15.62 20.12 8.72
N PHE A 408 -16.15 18.94 8.36
CA PHE A 408 -16.42 17.86 9.31
C PHE A 408 -15.15 17.43 10.08
N MET A 409 -13.99 17.35 9.42
CA MET A 409 -12.73 17.05 10.12
C MET A 409 -12.36 18.15 11.12
N LYS A 410 -12.51 19.41 10.74
CA LYS A 410 -12.20 20.57 11.61
C LYS A 410 -13.14 20.63 12.83
N GLU A 411 -14.43 20.36 12.62
CA GLU A 411 -15.42 20.28 13.71
C GLU A 411 -15.14 19.14 14.69
N ASN A 412 -14.50 18.08 14.22
CA ASN A 412 -14.12 16.90 15.00
C ASN A 412 -12.58 16.79 15.14
N SER A 413 -11.86 17.92 15.18
CA SER A 413 -10.42 17.92 15.38
C SER A 413 -10.05 17.36 16.77
N ASP A 414 -8.85 16.76 16.85
CA ASP A 414 -8.36 16.20 18.11
C ASP A 414 -8.05 17.29 19.12
N VAL A 415 -8.69 17.21 20.28
CA VAL A 415 -8.49 18.13 21.42
C VAL A 415 -7.59 17.54 22.51
N GLY A 416 -6.77 16.55 22.14
CA GLY A 416 -5.86 15.86 23.04
C GLY A 416 -6.43 14.58 23.65
N ASN A 417 -7.57 14.10 23.12
CA ASN A 417 -8.22 12.84 23.52
C ASN A 417 -7.95 11.68 22.56
N TYR A 418 -7.17 11.91 21.50
CA TYR A 418 -6.77 10.92 20.49
C TYR A 418 -7.92 10.27 19.71
N VAL A 419 -9.07 10.93 19.65
CA VAL A 419 -10.26 10.47 18.91
C VAL A 419 -10.48 11.29 17.66
N GLY A 420 -10.26 12.60 17.73
CA GLY A 420 -10.47 13.53 16.63
C GLY A 420 -9.46 13.40 15.49
N PHE A 421 -9.61 14.26 14.50
CA PHE A 421 -8.70 14.37 13.36
C PHE A 421 -7.52 15.27 13.70
N TYR A 422 -6.31 14.83 13.33
CA TYR A 422 -5.09 15.57 13.54
C TYR A 422 -4.87 16.62 12.44
N ASP A 423 -4.14 17.69 12.76
CA ASP A 423 -3.83 18.77 11.80
C ASP A 423 -3.22 18.23 10.50
N PHE A 424 -2.28 17.28 10.59
CA PHE A 424 -1.64 16.72 9.39
C PHE A 424 -2.60 15.90 8.51
N GLU A 425 -3.67 15.31 9.08
CA GLU A 425 -4.71 14.60 8.33
C GLU A 425 -5.59 15.62 7.60
N ILE A 426 -5.95 16.71 8.28
CA ILE A 426 -6.70 17.83 7.70
C ILE A 426 -5.90 18.47 6.57
N GLU A 427 -4.62 18.76 6.78
CA GLU A 427 -3.72 19.32 5.75
C GLU A 427 -3.61 18.42 4.50
N LYS A 428 -3.62 17.09 4.67
CA LYS A 428 -3.65 16.15 3.54
C LYS A 428 -4.95 16.27 2.73
N ALA A 429 -6.10 16.36 3.40
CA ALA A 429 -7.38 16.54 2.75
C ALA A 429 -7.46 17.89 2.02
N GLU A 430 -6.98 18.98 2.66
CA GLU A 430 -6.89 20.31 2.04
C GLU A 430 -5.95 20.32 0.83
N ARG A 431 -4.85 19.56 0.88
CA ARG A 431 -3.97 19.38 -0.29
C ARG A 431 -4.71 18.71 -1.44
N ASN A 432 -5.50 17.67 -1.17
CA ASN A 432 -6.28 16.99 -2.19
C ASN A 432 -7.37 17.91 -2.76
N LEU A 433 -8.01 18.74 -1.93
CA LEU A 433 -8.95 19.77 -2.41
C LEU A 433 -8.25 20.79 -3.34
N ARG A 434 -7.08 21.31 -2.96
CA ARG A 434 -6.32 22.22 -3.84
C ARG A 434 -5.99 21.58 -5.19
N ILE A 435 -5.65 20.29 -5.21
CA ILE A 435 -5.38 19.55 -6.45
C ILE A 435 -6.66 19.34 -7.27
N LEU A 436 -7.79 19.09 -6.62
CA LEU A 436 -9.09 19.00 -7.28
C LEU A 436 -9.48 20.35 -7.90
N GLN A 437 -9.23 21.45 -7.22
CA GLN A 437 -9.56 22.83 -7.65
C GLN A 437 -8.55 23.39 -8.68
N ASP A 438 -7.31 22.86 -8.73
CA ASP A 438 -6.30 23.30 -9.69
C ASP A 438 -6.56 22.71 -11.07
N ARG A 439 -7.42 23.38 -11.82
CA ARG A 439 -7.79 23.02 -13.20
C ARG A 439 -6.89 23.68 -14.25
N SER A 440 -5.93 24.52 -13.82
CA SER A 440 -5.05 25.29 -14.72
C SER A 440 -4.03 24.45 -15.46
N ASN A 441 -3.71 23.26 -14.92
CA ASN A 441 -2.68 22.38 -15.46
C ASN A 441 -3.20 21.25 -16.36
N ILE A 442 -4.53 21.19 -16.59
CA ILE A 442 -5.14 20.17 -17.46
C ILE A 442 -5.69 20.90 -18.69
N ASP A 443 -5.17 20.60 -19.87
CA ASP A 443 -5.72 21.11 -21.10
C ASP A 443 -7.12 20.52 -21.35
N GLU A 444 -7.97 21.29 -22.04
CA GLU A 444 -9.37 20.94 -22.26
C GLU A 444 -9.54 19.64 -23.08
N GLU A 445 -8.64 19.36 -23.99
CA GLU A 445 -8.67 18.17 -24.84
C GLU A 445 -8.34 16.92 -23.98
N SER A 446 -7.30 16.97 -23.17
CA SER A 446 -6.95 15.91 -22.23
C SER A 446 -8.06 15.66 -21.21
N LEU A 447 -8.74 16.70 -20.73
CA LEU A 447 -9.86 16.54 -19.80
C LEU A 447 -11.04 15.82 -20.47
N LYS A 448 -11.44 16.24 -21.67
CA LYS A 448 -12.51 15.57 -22.46
C LYS A 448 -12.17 14.11 -22.72
N HIS A 449 -10.95 13.84 -23.10
CA HIS A 449 -10.43 12.51 -23.34
C HIS A 449 -10.49 11.62 -22.08
N ASN A 450 -10.08 12.14 -20.93
CA ASN A 450 -10.14 11.40 -19.68
C ASN A 450 -11.58 11.15 -19.22
N ILE A 451 -12.48 12.10 -19.39
CA ILE A 451 -13.93 11.93 -19.08
C ILE A 451 -14.53 10.83 -19.98
N GLU A 452 -14.19 10.81 -21.27
CA GLU A 452 -14.67 9.78 -22.20
C GLU A 452 -14.13 8.40 -21.79
N ASN A 453 -12.83 8.30 -21.44
CA ASN A 453 -12.24 7.06 -20.99
C ASN A 453 -12.79 6.58 -19.65
N PHE A 454 -13.11 7.49 -18.73
CA PHE A 454 -13.80 7.16 -17.49
C PHE A 454 -15.10 6.37 -17.79
N PHE A 455 -15.97 6.93 -18.63
CA PHE A 455 -17.22 6.25 -18.96
C PHE A 455 -17.03 5.02 -19.84
N ASN A 456 -16.09 5.03 -20.79
CA ASN A 456 -15.80 3.85 -21.60
C ASN A 456 -15.30 2.68 -20.72
N TYR A 457 -14.50 2.97 -19.71
CA TYR A 457 -14.05 1.97 -18.76
C TYR A 457 -15.20 1.45 -17.90
N PHE A 458 -15.99 2.35 -17.29
CA PHE A 458 -17.05 1.95 -16.37
C PHE A 458 -18.25 1.31 -17.06
N ASP A 459 -18.57 1.64 -18.30
CA ASP A 459 -19.57 0.91 -19.09
C ASP A 459 -19.17 -0.57 -19.28
N GLN A 460 -17.89 -0.83 -19.58
CA GLN A 460 -17.37 -2.20 -19.70
C GLN A 460 -17.25 -2.90 -18.33
N HIS A 461 -16.88 -2.17 -17.31
CA HIS A 461 -16.82 -2.65 -15.94
C HIS A 461 -18.19 -3.12 -15.46
N ASP A 462 -19.21 -2.29 -15.66
CA ASP A 462 -20.59 -2.59 -15.27
C ASP A 462 -21.14 -3.80 -15.99
N GLU A 463 -20.90 -3.90 -17.33
CA GLU A 463 -21.33 -5.04 -18.12
C GLU A 463 -20.66 -6.35 -17.64
N ARG A 464 -19.37 -6.32 -17.31
CA ARG A 464 -18.60 -7.51 -16.88
C ARG A 464 -18.94 -7.97 -15.46
N ARG A 465 -19.38 -7.05 -14.61
CA ARG A 465 -19.55 -7.25 -13.16
C ARG A 465 -20.99 -7.15 -12.70
N GLU A 466 -21.92 -6.91 -13.64
CA GLU A 466 -23.36 -6.77 -13.38
C GLU A 466 -23.67 -5.67 -12.36
N THR A 467 -22.94 -4.53 -12.48
CA THR A 467 -23.09 -3.34 -11.64
C THR A 467 -23.60 -2.14 -12.43
N ASP A 468 -23.89 -1.02 -11.79
CA ASP A 468 -24.27 0.25 -12.44
C ASP A 468 -23.66 1.43 -11.72
N LEU A 469 -22.70 2.10 -12.37
CA LEU A 469 -22.03 3.30 -11.85
C LEU A 469 -23.02 4.35 -11.39
N LEU A 470 -24.04 4.66 -12.22
CA LEU A 470 -24.93 5.77 -11.96
C LEU A 470 -26.03 5.47 -10.93
N THR A 471 -26.16 4.20 -10.55
CA THR A 471 -26.99 3.78 -9.42
C THR A 471 -26.19 3.91 -8.12
N THR A 472 -24.96 3.43 -8.10
CA THR A 472 -24.08 3.49 -6.91
C THR A 472 -23.55 4.90 -6.64
N PHE A 473 -23.30 5.68 -7.70
CA PHE A 473 -22.80 7.05 -7.65
C PHE A 473 -23.70 8.01 -8.47
N PRO A 474 -24.90 8.33 -8.01
CA PRO A 474 -25.87 9.15 -8.77
C PRO A 474 -25.38 10.55 -9.11
N GLU A 475 -24.40 11.08 -8.37
CA GLU A 475 -23.77 12.39 -8.57
C GLU A 475 -23.06 12.49 -9.93
N PHE A 476 -22.55 11.36 -10.43
CA PHE A 476 -21.85 11.27 -11.72
C PHE A 476 -22.78 11.42 -12.93
N ARG A 477 -24.11 11.41 -12.76
CA ARG A 477 -25.07 11.71 -13.85
C ARG A 477 -24.81 13.08 -14.47
N ARG A 478 -24.39 14.08 -13.68
CA ARG A 478 -24.01 15.41 -14.16
C ARG A 478 -22.77 15.39 -15.05
N LEU A 479 -21.81 14.52 -14.72
CA LEU A 479 -20.62 14.32 -15.55
C LEU A 479 -20.95 13.54 -16.83
N ALA A 480 -21.86 12.58 -16.77
CA ALA A 480 -22.31 11.79 -17.91
C ALA A 480 -22.93 12.63 -19.05
N VAL A 481 -23.55 13.75 -18.72
CA VAL A 481 -24.09 14.70 -19.74
C VAL A 481 -22.99 15.29 -20.62
N ARG A 482 -21.74 15.28 -20.18
CA ARG A 482 -20.57 15.78 -20.94
C ARG A 482 -19.96 14.74 -21.89
N ARG A 483 -20.51 13.52 -21.96
CA ARG A 483 -20.03 12.47 -22.87
C ARG A 483 -20.22 12.89 -24.32
N ILE A 484 -19.21 12.58 -25.14
CA ILE A 484 -19.25 12.79 -26.59
C ILE A 484 -20.07 11.68 -27.27
N LYS A 485 -20.04 10.44 -26.73
CA LYS A 485 -20.78 9.29 -27.27
C LYS A 485 -21.77 8.75 -26.24
N PRO A 486 -23.06 8.59 -26.59
CA PRO A 486 -24.04 7.96 -25.70
C PRO A 486 -23.76 6.45 -25.54
N ARG A 487 -24.10 5.89 -24.37
CA ARG A 487 -23.90 4.48 -23.97
C ARG A 487 -24.34 3.46 -25.04
N SER A 488 -25.40 3.74 -25.81
CA SER A 488 -25.98 2.87 -26.83
C SER A 488 -25.11 2.65 -28.08
N GLN A 489 -24.00 3.37 -28.23
CA GLN A 489 -23.12 3.26 -29.42
C GLN A 489 -21.85 2.45 -29.20
N VAL A 490 -21.59 1.96 -27.99
CA VAL A 490 -20.46 1.09 -27.70
C VAL A 490 -20.87 -0.35 -28.03
N LYS A 491 -20.52 -0.83 -29.22
CA LYS A 491 -20.72 -2.24 -29.61
C LYS A 491 -19.60 -3.09 -29.05
N PHE A 492 -19.91 -3.88 -28.02
CA PHE A 492 -19.02 -4.94 -27.55
C PHE A 492 -19.13 -6.15 -28.47
N ILE A 493 -18.00 -6.61 -28.96
CA ILE A 493 -17.92 -7.86 -29.73
C ILE A 493 -17.45 -8.94 -28.76
N PRO A 494 -18.32 -9.82 -28.26
CA PRO A 494 -17.88 -10.92 -27.41
C PRO A 494 -16.96 -11.84 -28.20
N LYS A 495 -15.73 -12.05 -27.73
CA LYS A 495 -14.88 -13.11 -28.30
C LYS A 495 -15.54 -14.48 -28.03
N LYS A 496 -15.74 -15.27 -29.06
CA LYS A 496 -16.20 -16.67 -28.98
C LYS A 496 -15.34 -17.39 -27.91
N LYS A 497 -16.02 -18.07 -26.96
CA LYS A 497 -15.38 -18.99 -25.99
C LYS A 497 -14.40 -19.89 -26.74
N LYS A 498 -13.12 -19.83 -26.42
CA LYS A 498 -12.19 -20.93 -26.67
C LYS A 498 -12.61 -22.07 -25.73
N LEU A 499 -13.11 -23.14 -26.28
CA LEU A 499 -13.33 -24.39 -25.53
C LEU A 499 -12.06 -24.75 -24.77
N SER A 500 -12.21 -25.01 -23.47
CA SER A 500 -11.11 -25.46 -22.64
C SER A 500 -10.69 -26.87 -23.08
N VAL A 501 -9.41 -27.19 -22.95
CA VAL A 501 -8.79 -28.48 -23.26
C VAL A 501 -9.39 -29.64 -22.41
N PHE A 502 -10.32 -29.37 -21.52
CA PHE A 502 -10.96 -30.32 -20.62
C PHE A 502 -12.32 -30.87 -21.15
N ASP A 503 -12.83 -30.38 -22.27
CA ASP A 503 -14.11 -30.89 -22.86
C ASP A 503 -13.93 -32.00 -23.90
N LEU A 504 -12.75 -32.61 -23.97
CA LEU A 504 -12.45 -33.77 -24.78
C LEU A 504 -11.90 -34.90 -23.89
N ARG A 505 -12.81 -35.51 -23.12
CA ARG A 505 -12.73 -36.93 -22.71
C ARG A 505 -14.12 -37.46 -22.40
#